data_d7e35870585c0c3c8e04685ac19584fc
#
_entry.id   d7e35870585c0c3c8e04685ac19584fc
#
_cell.length_a   1.000
_cell.length_b   1.000
_cell.length_c   1.000
_cell.angle_alpha   90.00
_cell.angle_beta   90.00
_cell.angle_gamma   90.00
#
_symmetry.space_group_name_H-M   'P 1'
#
loop_
_entity.id
_entity.type
_entity.pdbx_description
1 polymer ?
#
loop_
_entity_poly.entity_id
_entity_poly.type
_entity_poly.pdbx_seq_one_letter_code
_entity_poly.pdbx_strand_id
1 'polypeptide(L)'
;MRGEPPPRGEISELLQAWSNGESGAADEIMPLVYGELRRQARRYLRRERANHTLQSTALVHEAYIRLVGQRDVTWQNRAHFFGIAAEMMRRILVNYALRAACEKRGGEAVTIAIDGGTLQIADRSADVNLIELDEALDRLAELDARQARVVELKYFGGLSIAETAEVLGVSNATVKREWNIARTWLRAELSR
;
A
#
# COMPACT_ATOMS: atom_id res chain seq x y z
N MET A 1 -7.81 14.47 -20.94
CA MET A 1 -8.54 15.15 -19.87
C MET A 1 -8.04 14.58 -18.54
N ARG A 2 -7.39 15.39 -17.72
CA ARG A 2 -7.00 15.00 -16.35
C ARG A 2 -8.23 15.33 -15.50
N GLY A 3 -9.03 14.31 -15.16
CA GLY A 3 -10.13 14.49 -14.22
C GLY A 3 -9.57 14.99 -12.88
N GLU A 4 -10.14 16.05 -12.37
CA GLU A 4 -9.91 16.52 -11.01
C GLU A 4 -10.18 15.36 -10.02
N PRO A 5 -9.35 15.19 -8.98
CA PRO A 5 -9.64 14.16 -7.98
C PRO A 5 -11.00 14.47 -7.34
N PRO A 6 -11.85 13.46 -7.15
CA PRO A 6 -13.16 13.65 -6.54
C PRO A 6 -13.04 14.32 -5.17
N PRO A 7 -14.00 15.14 -4.77
CA PRO A 7 -13.99 15.82 -3.48
C PRO A 7 -13.92 14.76 -2.35
N ARG A 8 -13.06 15.00 -1.38
CA ARG A 8 -12.77 14.04 -0.28
C ARG A 8 -14.01 13.62 0.52
N GLY A 9 -15.04 14.46 0.57
CA GLY A 9 -16.31 14.21 1.23
C GLY A 9 -17.12 13.11 0.56
N GLU A 10 -17.22 13.13 -0.76
CA GLU A 10 -18.02 12.19 -1.54
C GLU A 10 -17.62 10.72 -1.31
N ILE A 11 -16.30 10.43 -1.30
CA ILE A 11 -15.81 9.07 -1.02
C ILE A 11 -16.19 8.64 0.40
N SER A 12 -16.12 9.54 1.39
CA SER A 12 -16.45 9.19 2.78
C SER A 12 -17.93 8.92 2.96
N GLU A 13 -18.82 9.66 2.29
CA GLU A 13 -20.26 9.45 2.30
C GLU A 13 -20.63 8.10 1.68
N LEU A 14 -20.07 7.78 0.52
CA LEU A 14 -20.28 6.47 -0.13
C LEU A 14 -19.72 5.30 0.69
N LEU A 15 -18.61 5.50 1.39
CA LEU A 15 -18.07 4.49 2.31
C LEU A 15 -19.00 4.23 3.50
N GLN A 16 -19.65 5.27 4.03
CA GLN A 16 -20.66 5.12 5.08
C GLN A 16 -21.90 4.40 4.55
N ALA A 17 -22.39 4.77 3.38
CA ALA A 17 -23.49 4.10 2.71
C ALA A 17 -23.17 2.60 2.50
N TRP A 18 -21.97 2.28 2.04
CA TRP A 18 -21.52 0.89 1.92
C TRP A 18 -21.49 0.15 3.26
N SER A 19 -21.00 0.79 4.33
CA SER A 19 -21.00 0.20 5.69
C SER A 19 -22.40 -0.06 6.22
N ASN A 20 -23.38 0.75 5.80
CA ASN A 20 -24.78 0.58 6.15
C ASN A 20 -25.49 -0.49 5.29
N GLY A 21 -24.79 -1.10 4.34
CA GLY A 21 -25.35 -2.14 3.48
C GLY A 21 -26.17 -1.61 2.29
N GLU A 22 -26.02 -0.33 1.95
CA GLU A 22 -26.70 0.25 0.80
C GLU A 22 -26.20 -0.37 -0.51
N SER A 23 -27.15 -0.91 -1.27
CA SER A 23 -26.86 -1.58 -2.54
C SER A 23 -26.30 -0.60 -3.56
N GLY A 24 -25.16 -0.95 -4.19
CA GLY A 24 -24.52 -0.14 -5.23
C GLY A 24 -23.45 0.83 -4.74
N ALA A 25 -23.38 1.18 -3.45
CA ALA A 25 -22.38 2.12 -2.93
C ALA A 25 -20.93 1.65 -3.23
N ALA A 26 -20.66 0.35 -3.16
CA ALA A 26 -19.36 -0.22 -3.53
C ALA A 26 -19.02 0.01 -5.01
N ASP A 27 -19.98 -0.09 -5.90
CA ASP A 27 -19.80 0.11 -7.35
C ASP A 27 -19.57 1.60 -7.68
N GLU A 28 -20.22 2.50 -6.93
CA GLU A 28 -20.04 3.94 -7.07
C GLU A 28 -18.69 4.42 -6.55
N ILE A 29 -18.12 3.81 -5.52
CA ILE A 29 -16.78 4.14 -5.00
C ILE A 29 -15.69 3.75 -5.99
N MET A 30 -15.81 2.62 -6.70
CA MET A 30 -14.74 2.09 -7.55
C MET A 30 -14.21 3.10 -8.58
N PRO A 31 -15.03 3.79 -9.38
CA PRO A 31 -14.53 4.80 -10.32
C PRO A 31 -13.74 5.92 -9.64
N LEU A 32 -14.14 6.32 -8.43
CA LEU A 32 -13.53 7.41 -7.68
C LEU A 32 -12.15 7.06 -7.14
N VAL A 33 -11.96 5.82 -6.67
CA VAL A 33 -10.71 5.37 -6.05
C VAL A 33 -9.77 4.67 -7.02
N TYR A 34 -10.28 4.17 -8.15
CA TYR A 34 -9.52 3.36 -9.11
C TYR A 34 -8.26 4.04 -9.61
N GLY A 35 -8.38 5.32 -9.98
CA GLY A 35 -7.25 6.09 -10.50
C GLY A 35 -6.10 6.20 -9.49
N GLU A 36 -6.42 6.32 -8.21
CA GLU A 36 -5.44 6.41 -7.13
C GLU A 36 -4.82 5.05 -6.80
N LEU A 37 -5.63 4.01 -6.66
CA LEU A 37 -5.16 2.64 -6.46
C LEU A 37 -4.23 2.22 -7.62
N ARG A 38 -4.59 2.57 -8.87
CA ARG A 38 -3.75 2.28 -10.03
C ARG A 38 -2.44 3.05 -10.02
N ARG A 39 -2.43 4.31 -9.56
CA ARG A 39 -1.18 5.07 -9.39
C ARG A 39 -0.27 4.42 -8.36
N GLN A 40 -0.83 3.93 -7.25
CA GLN A 40 -0.09 3.21 -6.22
C GLN A 40 0.47 1.90 -6.77
N ALA A 41 -0.36 1.07 -7.41
CA ALA A 41 0.07 -0.16 -8.04
C ALA A 41 1.19 0.04 -9.07
N ARG A 42 1.10 1.10 -9.89
CA ARG A 42 2.17 1.45 -10.83
C ARG A 42 3.48 1.84 -10.16
N ARG A 43 3.44 2.45 -8.97
CA ARG A 43 4.67 2.77 -8.22
C ARG A 43 5.40 1.52 -7.79
N TYR A 44 4.68 0.48 -7.34
CA TYR A 44 5.28 -0.79 -6.93
C TYR A 44 5.88 -1.53 -8.11
N LEU A 45 5.20 -1.52 -9.26
CA LEU A 45 5.57 -2.28 -10.44
C LEU A 45 6.44 -1.49 -11.43
N ARG A 46 6.90 -0.28 -11.10
CA ARG A 46 7.56 0.65 -12.03
C ARG A 46 8.89 0.14 -12.58
N ARG A 47 9.60 -0.71 -11.86
CA ARG A 47 10.90 -1.26 -12.25
C ARG A 47 10.88 -2.72 -12.64
N GLU A 48 9.71 -3.33 -12.64
CA GLU A 48 9.59 -4.67 -13.14
C GLU A 48 9.78 -4.69 -14.67
N ARG A 49 10.59 -5.63 -15.14
CA ARG A 49 10.87 -5.82 -16.58
C ARG A 49 9.57 -6.07 -17.34
N ALA A 50 9.51 -5.67 -18.63
CA ALA A 50 8.34 -5.75 -19.50
C ALA A 50 7.69 -7.16 -19.63
N ASN A 51 8.33 -8.19 -19.10
CA ASN A 51 7.84 -9.59 -19.12
C ASN A 51 7.13 -10.03 -17.82
N HIS A 52 6.82 -9.10 -16.90
CA HIS A 52 6.13 -9.47 -15.67
C HIS A 52 4.64 -9.70 -15.89
N THR A 53 4.16 -10.83 -15.35
CA THR A 53 2.79 -11.32 -15.50
C THR A 53 1.78 -10.47 -14.72
N LEU A 54 2.22 -9.75 -13.65
CA LEU A 54 1.34 -8.92 -12.84
C LEU A 54 1.30 -7.48 -13.35
N GLN A 55 0.20 -7.12 -13.99
CA GLN A 55 -0.05 -5.74 -14.40
C GLN A 55 -0.69 -4.92 -13.26
N SER A 56 -0.43 -3.60 -13.24
CA SER A 56 -1.03 -2.71 -12.23
C SER A 56 -2.56 -2.78 -12.19
N THR A 57 -3.20 -3.05 -13.32
CA THR A 57 -4.65 -3.27 -13.41
C THR A 57 -5.09 -4.55 -12.71
N ALA A 58 -4.34 -5.65 -12.89
CA ALA A 58 -4.65 -6.91 -12.22
C ALA A 58 -4.49 -6.80 -10.69
N LEU A 59 -3.43 -6.13 -10.22
CA LEU A 59 -3.24 -5.87 -8.79
C LEU A 59 -4.40 -5.06 -8.19
N VAL A 60 -4.86 -4.01 -8.88
CA VAL A 60 -5.99 -3.20 -8.42
C VAL A 60 -7.29 -3.99 -8.41
N HIS A 61 -7.56 -4.77 -9.45
CA HIS A 61 -8.77 -5.60 -9.51
C HIS A 61 -8.78 -6.67 -8.41
N GLU A 62 -7.66 -7.34 -8.17
CA GLU A 62 -7.57 -8.34 -7.10
C GLU A 62 -7.74 -7.72 -5.70
N ALA A 63 -7.13 -6.54 -5.47
CA ALA A 63 -7.34 -5.78 -4.24
C ALA A 63 -8.80 -5.37 -4.07
N TYR A 64 -9.45 -4.89 -5.12
CA TYR A 64 -10.86 -4.50 -5.09
C TYR A 64 -11.79 -5.67 -4.79
N ILE A 65 -11.64 -6.82 -5.45
CA ILE A 65 -12.44 -8.02 -5.18
C ILE A 65 -12.34 -8.41 -3.69
N ARG A 66 -11.14 -8.33 -3.11
CA ARG A 66 -10.93 -8.61 -1.69
C ARG A 66 -11.55 -7.55 -0.78
N LEU A 67 -11.51 -6.27 -1.19
CA LEU A 67 -12.15 -5.16 -0.46
C LEU A 67 -13.67 -5.33 -0.43
N VAL A 68 -14.29 -5.63 -1.57
CA VAL A 68 -15.74 -5.85 -1.67
C VAL A 68 -16.18 -7.11 -0.91
N GLY A 69 -15.31 -8.12 -0.85
CA GLY A 69 -15.56 -9.34 -0.08
C GLY A 69 -15.50 -9.18 1.45
N GLN A 70 -15.03 -8.04 1.94
CA GLN A 70 -14.96 -7.75 3.39
C GLN A 70 -16.36 -7.39 3.93
N ARG A 71 -16.99 -8.33 4.60
CA ARG A 71 -18.36 -8.16 5.16
C ARG A 71 -18.37 -7.46 6.52
N ASP A 72 -17.26 -7.50 7.25
CA ASP A 72 -17.18 -7.06 8.66
C ASP A 72 -16.42 -5.73 8.83
N VAL A 73 -16.14 -5.00 7.73
CA VAL A 73 -15.43 -3.72 7.81
C VAL A 73 -16.41 -2.56 7.85
N THR A 74 -16.43 -1.85 8.97
CA THR A 74 -17.07 -0.54 9.06
C THR A 74 -16.11 0.52 8.51
N TRP A 75 -16.41 1.04 7.34
CA TRP A 75 -15.62 2.07 6.68
C TRP A 75 -15.80 3.41 7.41
N GLN A 76 -14.71 3.94 7.96
CA GLN A 76 -14.76 5.20 8.71
C GLN A 76 -14.65 6.42 7.79
N ASN A 77 -13.67 6.39 6.88
CA ASN A 77 -13.39 7.49 5.96
C ASN A 77 -12.46 7.02 4.81
N ARG A 78 -12.16 7.95 3.89
CA ARG A 78 -11.26 7.70 2.76
C ARG A 78 -9.88 7.19 3.19
N ALA A 79 -9.28 7.79 4.22
CA ALA A 79 -7.93 7.40 4.68
C ALA A 79 -7.92 5.96 5.22
N HIS A 80 -8.96 5.56 5.96
CA HIS A 80 -9.17 4.20 6.43
C HIS A 80 -9.29 3.20 5.26
N PHE A 81 -10.07 3.54 4.23
CA PHE A 81 -10.20 2.72 3.02
C PHE A 81 -8.84 2.48 2.35
N PHE A 82 -8.07 3.53 2.08
CA PHE A 82 -6.75 3.40 1.47
C PHE A 82 -5.74 2.68 2.38
N GLY A 83 -5.90 2.77 3.69
CA GLY A 83 -5.10 2.00 4.65
C GLY A 83 -5.31 0.50 4.54
N ILE A 84 -6.57 0.05 4.39
CA ILE A 84 -6.91 -1.37 4.19
C ILE A 84 -6.50 -1.82 2.78
N ALA A 85 -6.73 -0.98 1.77
CA ALA A 85 -6.28 -1.28 0.40
C ALA A 85 -4.77 -1.46 0.31
N ALA A 86 -3.99 -0.68 1.07
CA ALA A 86 -2.54 -0.80 1.16
C ALA A 86 -2.10 -2.18 1.65
N GLU A 87 -2.70 -2.64 2.75
CA GLU A 87 -2.42 -3.95 3.33
C GLU A 87 -2.75 -5.08 2.34
N MET A 88 -3.89 -4.98 1.67
CA MET A 88 -4.27 -5.97 0.65
C MET A 88 -3.31 -5.98 -0.54
N MET A 89 -2.92 -4.82 -1.05
CA MET A 89 -1.95 -4.74 -2.14
C MET A 89 -0.59 -5.30 -1.73
N ARG A 90 -0.11 -5.02 -0.51
CA ARG A 90 1.11 -5.62 0.03
C ARG A 90 1.01 -7.14 -0.01
N ARG A 91 -0.05 -7.73 0.56
CA ARG A 91 -0.26 -9.18 0.60
C ARG A 91 -0.32 -9.83 -0.78
N ILE A 92 -0.98 -9.16 -1.75
CA ILE A 92 -1.06 -9.66 -3.13
C ILE A 92 0.32 -9.66 -3.77
N LEU A 93 1.08 -8.59 -3.63
CA LEU A 93 2.43 -8.46 -4.19
C LEU A 93 3.38 -9.50 -3.60
N VAL A 94 3.37 -9.69 -2.29
CA VAL A 94 4.20 -10.70 -1.61
C VAL A 94 3.85 -12.10 -2.06
N ASN A 95 2.56 -12.45 -2.11
CA ASN A 95 2.12 -13.75 -2.60
C ASN A 95 2.52 -13.99 -4.06
N TYR A 96 2.48 -12.95 -4.88
CA TYR A 96 2.97 -13.03 -6.25
C TYR A 96 4.49 -13.28 -6.29
N ALA A 97 5.26 -12.54 -5.50
CA ALA A 97 6.72 -12.71 -5.42
C ALA A 97 7.11 -14.11 -4.95
N LEU A 98 6.44 -14.65 -3.94
CA LEU A 98 6.66 -16.00 -3.43
C LEU A 98 6.36 -17.06 -4.50
N ARG A 99 5.25 -16.94 -5.23
CA ARG A 99 4.91 -17.88 -6.32
C ARG A 99 5.96 -17.83 -7.43
N ALA A 100 6.34 -16.62 -7.87
CA ALA A 100 7.38 -16.44 -8.88
C ALA A 100 8.73 -17.02 -8.46
N ALA A 101 9.09 -16.93 -7.18
CA ALA A 101 10.30 -17.53 -6.63
C ALA A 101 10.22 -19.08 -6.61
N CYS A 102 9.04 -19.65 -6.34
CA CYS A 102 8.83 -21.10 -6.35
C CYS A 102 8.85 -21.69 -7.79
N GLU A 103 8.23 -21.00 -8.75
CA GLU A 103 8.16 -21.46 -10.14
C GLU A 103 9.52 -21.42 -10.84
N LYS A 104 10.37 -20.49 -10.47
CA LYS A 104 11.72 -20.33 -10.98
C LYS A 104 12.73 -20.90 -9.97
N ARG A 105 12.97 -22.20 -9.94
CA ARG A 105 14.18 -22.75 -9.28
C ARG A 105 15.43 -22.19 -9.98
N GLY A 106 15.90 -21.01 -9.56
CA GLY A 106 16.96 -20.20 -10.16
C GLY A 106 16.50 -18.82 -10.63
N GLY A 107 15.30 -18.39 -10.25
CA GLY A 107 14.68 -17.15 -10.73
C GLY A 107 15.15 -15.89 -10.03
N GLU A 108 15.21 -14.82 -10.83
CA GLU A 108 15.43 -13.45 -10.35
C GLU A 108 14.36 -13.08 -9.30
N ALA A 109 14.79 -12.45 -8.21
CA ALA A 109 13.90 -11.93 -7.17
C ALA A 109 12.93 -10.90 -7.76
N VAL A 110 11.69 -10.93 -7.30
CA VAL A 110 10.73 -9.86 -7.61
C VAL A 110 11.11 -8.63 -6.82
N THR A 111 11.49 -7.58 -7.52
CA THR A 111 11.92 -6.33 -6.93
C THR A 111 10.87 -5.25 -7.10
N ILE A 112 10.73 -4.39 -6.09
CA ILE A 112 9.86 -3.22 -6.17
C ILE A 112 10.69 -1.95 -6.06
N ALA A 113 10.24 -0.91 -6.79
CA ALA A 113 10.89 0.38 -6.72
C ALA A 113 10.55 1.08 -5.40
N ILE A 114 11.54 1.32 -4.59
CA ILE A 114 11.44 2.22 -3.44
C ILE A 114 11.87 3.61 -3.90
N ASP A 115 10.98 4.30 -4.62
CA ASP A 115 11.26 5.64 -5.10
C ASP A 115 10.06 6.56 -4.85
N GLY A 116 10.34 7.78 -4.58
CA GLY A 116 9.33 8.80 -4.31
C GLY A 116 9.65 9.63 -3.08
N GLY A 117 10.92 9.96 -2.87
CA GLY A 117 11.38 10.94 -1.87
C GLY A 117 11.26 10.47 -0.42
N THR A 118 10.99 9.20 -0.18
CA THR A 118 10.61 8.74 1.14
C THR A 118 11.43 7.58 1.70
N LEU A 119 11.91 6.67 0.88
CA LEU A 119 12.84 5.61 1.28
C LEU A 119 14.01 5.60 0.30
N GLN A 120 14.93 6.55 0.39
CA GLN A 120 16.23 6.42 -0.26
C GLN A 120 17.08 5.48 0.60
N ILE A 121 17.14 4.22 0.22
CA ILE A 121 18.20 3.31 0.66
C ILE A 121 19.41 3.68 -0.16
N ALA A 122 20.51 3.98 0.53
CA ALA A 122 21.69 4.62 0.00
C ALA A 122 22.13 4.17 -1.40
N ASP A 123 22.37 5.16 -2.24
CA ASP A 123 23.29 5.27 -3.40
C ASP A 123 23.47 4.10 -4.40
N ARG A 124 22.62 3.11 -4.35
CA ARG A 124 22.34 2.23 -5.48
C ARG A 124 20.84 2.32 -5.74
N SER A 125 20.46 2.42 -7.01
CA SER A 125 19.07 2.21 -7.46
C SER A 125 18.59 0.86 -6.92
N ALA A 126 18.26 0.82 -5.63
CA ALA A 126 18.04 -0.39 -4.90
C ALA A 126 16.65 -0.92 -5.27
N ASP A 127 16.66 -1.86 -6.16
CA ASP A 127 15.59 -2.83 -6.29
C ASP A 127 15.58 -3.61 -4.97
N VAL A 128 14.70 -3.23 -4.04
CA VAL A 128 14.53 -3.97 -2.79
C VAL A 128 13.69 -5.19 -3.10
N ASN A 129 14.22 -6.35 -2.73
CA ASN A 129 13.47 -7.58 -2.79
C ASN A 129 12.19 -7.43 -1.93
N LEU A 130 11.04 -7.63 -2.56
CA LEU A 130 9.75 -7.45 -1.89
C LEU A 130 9.57 -8.41 -0.71
N ILE A 131 10.11 -9.62 -0.82
CA ILE A 131 10.05 -10.62 0.26
C ILE A 131 10.90 -10.15 1.45
N GLU A 132 12.12 -9.66 1.20
CA GLU A 132 12.99 -9.12 2.25
C GLU A 132 12.37 -7.89 2.94
N LEU A 133 11.70 -7.03 2.17
CA LEU A 133 10.99 -5.88 2.73
C LEU A 133 9.81 -6.33 3.60
N ASP A 134 9.07 -7.34 3.16
CA ASP A 134 7.94 -7.90 3.91
C ASP A 134 8.41 -8.49 5.24
N GLU A 135 9.45 -9.31 5.22
CA GLU A 135 10.08 -9.87 6.41
C GLU A 135 10.63 -8.80 7.34
N ALA A 136 11.26 -7.75 6.80
CA ALA A 136 11.75 -6.63 7.60
C ALA A 136 10.60 -5.86 8.25
N LEU A 137 9.48 -5.68 7.56
CA LEU A 137 8.29 -5.05 8.13
C LEU A 137 7.65 -5.89 9.23
N ASP A 138 7.65 -7.21 9.10
CA ASP A 138 7.14 -8.09 10.13
C ASP A 138 8.03 -8.04 11.39
N ARG A 139 9.36 -8.05 11.22
CA ARG A 139 10.30 -7.83 12.34
C ARG A 139 10.13 -6.43 12.98
N LEU A 140 9.89 -5.40 12.16
CA LEU A 140 9.60 -4.08 12.69
C LEU A 140 8.30 -4.04 13.48
N ALA A 141 7.27 -4.79 13.03
CA ALA A 141 6.00 -4.88 13.73
C ALA A 141 6.12 -5.55 15.10
N GLU A 142 7.02 -6.53 15.25
CA GLU A 142 7.36 -7.14 16.55
C GLU A 142 8.04 -6.16 17.50
N LEU A 143 8.86 -5.24 16.98
CA LEU A 143 9.55 -4.21 17.76
C LEU A 143 8.64 -3.01 18.08
N ASP A 144 7.93 -2.51 17.09
CA ASP A 144 6.99 -1.39 17.19
C ASP A 144 5.93 -1.49 16.08
N ALA A 145 4.77 -2.04 16.43
CA ALA A 145 3.66 -2.23 15.50
C ALA A 145 3.17 -0.91 14.89
N ARG A 146 3.28 0.22 15.62
CA ARG A 146 2.87 1.53 15.10
C ARG A 146 3.83 2.04 14.03
N GLN A 147 5.14 1.85 14.21
CA GLN A 147 6.13 2.21 13.20
C GLN A 147 5.94 1.39 11.92
N ALA A 148 5.72 0.09 12.02
CA ALA A 148 5.42 -0.77 10.89
C ALA A 148 4.15 -0.30 10.17
N ARG A 149 3.08 0.03 10.92
CA ARG A 149 1.83 0.55 10.36
C ARG A 149 2.01 1.91 9.68
N VAL A 150 2.82 2.81 10.22
CA VAL A 150 3.16 4.08 9.55
C VAL A 150 3.83 3.82 8.20
N VAL A 151 4.77 2.87 8.12
CA VAL A 151 5.42 2.50 6.86
C VAL A 151 4.40 1.94 5.87
N GLU A 152 3.55 1.03 6.31
CA GLU A 152 2.53 0.40 5.46
C GLU A 152 1.58 1.45 4.87
N LEU A 153 1.03 2.34 5.69
CA LEU A 153 0.12 3.39 5.24
C LEU A 153 0.78 4.38 4.28
N LYS A 154 2.00 4.81 4.58
CA LYS A 154 2.72 5.78 3.74
C LYS A 154 3.30 5.17 2.48
N TYR A 155 3.90 4.02 2.59
CA TYR A 155 4.60 3.37 1.48
C TYR A 155 3.61 2.63 0.57
N PHE A 156 2.85 1.69 1.12
CA PHE A 156 1.87 0.91 0.34
C PHE A 156 0.56 1.68 0.13
N GLY A 157 0.06 2.42 1.13
CA GLY A 157 -1.15 3.22 1.03
C GLY A 157 -1.00 4.52 0.26
N GLY A 158 0.22 5.03 0.15
CA GLY A 158 0.48 6.35 -0.45
C GLY A 158 -0.13 7.51 0.33
N LEU A 159 -0.51 7.29 1.61
CA LEU A 159 -1.13 8.29 2.44
C LEU A 159 -0.15 9.42 2.77
N SER A 160 -0.67 10.63 2.81
CA SER A 160 0.06 11.79 3.36
C SER A 160 0.27 11.64 4.86
N ILE A 161 1.12 12.49 5.44
CA ILE A 161 1.33 12.53 6.90
C ILE A 161 0.01 12.80 7.63
N ALA A 162 -0.81 13.72 7.12
CA ALA A 162 -2.08 14.07 7.72
C ALA A 162 -3.09 12.91 7.68
N GLU A 163 -3.22 12.24 6.55
CA GLU A 163 -4.10 11.06 6.40
C GLU A 163 -3.62 9.89 7.27
N THR A 164 -2.29 9.68 7.36
CA THR A 164 -1.72 8.65 8.25
C THR A 164 -2.00 8.97 9.73
N ALA A 165 -1.88 10.24 10.11
CA ALA A 165 -2.19 10.70 11.46
C ALA A 165 -3.67 10.48 11.81
N GLU A 166 -4.57 10.76 10.87
CA GLU A 166 -6.01 10.52 11.00
C GLU A 166 -6.31 9.03 11.22
N VAL A 167 -5.75 8.15 10.38
CA VAL A 167 -5.95 6.68 10.51
C VAL A 167 -5.44 6.14 11.85
N LEU A 168 -4.31 6.67 12.33
CA LEU A 168 -3.67 6.17 13.55
C LEU A 168 -4.15 6.88 14.83
N GLY A 169 -4.95 7.94 14.72
CA GLY A 169 -5.40 8.73 15.86
C GLY A 169 -4.26 9.45 16.59
N VAL A 170 -3.21 9.88 15.87
CA VAL A 170 -2.01 10.53 16.43
C VAL A 170 -1.73 11.87 15.76
N SER A 171 -0.78 12.64 16.32
CA SER A 171 -0.39 13.93 15.72
C SER A 171 0.48 13.74 14.45
N ASN A 172 0.47 14.74 13.56
CA ASN A 172 1.37 14.79 12.40
C ASN A 172 2.85 14.74 12.81
N ALA A 173 3.20 15.32 13.95
CA ALA A 173 4.56 15.30 14.50
C ALA A 173 4.96 13.87 14.90
N THR A 174 4.04 13.12 15.49
CA THR A 174 4.24 11.70 15.84
C THR A 174 4.49 10.89 14.58
N VAL A 175 3.65 11.04 13.55
CA VAL A 175 3.83 10.31 12.26
C VAL A 175 5.19 10.63 11.63
N LYS A 176 5.60 11.91 11.63
CA LYS A 176 6.92 12.30 11.08
C LYS A 176 8.08 11.63 11.84
N ARG A 177 8.00 11.61 13.16
CA ARG A 177 9.02 10.97 14.00
C ARG A 177 9.08 9.47 13.75
N GLU A 178 7.95 8.77 13.85
CA GLU A 178 7.84 7.32 13.65
C GLU A 178 8.30 6.93 12.24
N TRP A 179 7.91 7.69 11.23
CA TRP A 179 8.37 7.49 9.85
C TRP A 179 9.89 7.59 9.71
N ASN A 180 10.53 8.59 10.32
CA ASN A 180 11.97 8.77 10.25
C ASN A 180 12.72 7.63 10.96
N ILE A 181 12.25 7.19 12.12
CA ILE A 181 12.82 6.07 12.88
C ILE A 181 12.68 4.77 12.06
N ALA A 182 11.46 4.45 11.63
CA ALA A 182 11.19 3.24 10.86
C ALA A 182 12.01 3.18 9.57
N ARG A 183 12.13 4.30 8.86
CA ARG A 183 12.93 4.39 7.63
C ARG A 183 14.41 4.14 7.90
N THR A 184 14.96 4.69 8.97
CA THR A 184 16.38 4.49 9.34
C THR A 184 16.63 3.04 9.70
N TRP A 185 15.73 2.43 10.48
CA TRP A 185 15.81 1.04 10.87
C TRP A 185 15.73 0.09 9.66
N LEU A 186 14.73 0.29 8.79
CA LEU A 186 14.56 -0.51 7.57
C LEU A 186 15.79 -0.42 6.64
N ARG A 187 16.41 0.76 6.52
CA ARG A 187 17.65 0.90 5.75
C ARG A 187 18.78 0.03 6.31
N ALA A 188 18.97 0.06 7.62
CA ALA A 188 19.99 -0.74 8.27
C ALA A 188 19.71 -2.25 8.13
N GLU A 189 18.45 -2.65 8.22
CA GLU A 189 18.04 -4.04 8.13
C GLU A 189 18.19 -4.60 6.71
N LEU A 190 17.79 -3.85 5.69
CA LEU A 190 17.85 -4.25 4.28
C LEU A 190 19.27 -4.08 3.65
N SER A 191 20.22 -3.54 4.40
CA SER A 191 21.62 -3.41 3.97
C SER A 191 22.53 -4.50 4.54
N ARG A 192 21.96 -5.42 5.35
CA ARG A 192 22.68 -6.57 5.92
C ARG A 192 22.75 -7.72 4.95
#